data_70b87b696036191c424c077e0a226718
#
_entry.id   70b87b696036191c424c077e0a226718
#
_cell.length_a   1.000
_cell.length_b   1.000
_cell.length_c   1.000
_cell.angle_alpha   90.00
_cell.angle_beta   90.00
_cell.angle_gamma   90.00
#
_symmetry.space_group_name_H-M   'P 1'
#
loop_
_entity.id
_entity.type
_entity.pdbx_description
1 polymer ?
#
loop_
_entity_poly.entity_id
_entity_poly.type
_entity_poly.pdbx_seq_one_letter_code
_entity_poly.pdbx_strand_id
1 'polypeptide(L)'
;SIGYYEVKKKPMCYAGGDINAPCWYHQYSFARDVFANYIITALWLKDELSEQELKIVDKYINKMYKKFLEPTELHKEEQGFYQFANGGLAILVYASWTNNKKLAAEEINHRFKEMDRLFYEDGYINNNSFRGVKAQWYHSMGLDIALGYVYIADLWGAETPKKLHNKLVRASEVVNLAIADWDKFTSRKYSGTQHNKISSKDSARMHTSHMAFALDTLMKIVTGVELEHDAVYLQKRTYHMKDGIDESIGFNPNCID
;
A
#
# COMPACT_ATOMS: atom_id res chain seq x y z
N SER A 1 -17.88 -7.48 12.72
CA SER A 1 -18.28 -8.86 12.96
C SER A 1 -17.59 -9.79 11.98
N ILE A 2 -16.84 -10.73 12.49
CA ILE A 2 -16.08 -11.75 11.76
C ILE A 2 -16.98 -12.55 10.78
N GLY A 3 -18.26 -12.66 11.07
CA GLY A 3 -19.23 -13.38 10.24
C GLY A 3 -19.54 -12.76 8.89
N TYR A 4 -19.27 -11.48 8.71
CA TYR A 4 -19.58 -10.82 7.43
C TYR A 4 -18.67 -11.27 6.27
N TYR A 5 -17.45 -11.70 6.61
CA TYR A 5 -16.48 -12.23 5.66
C TYR A 5 -16.40 -13.75 5.67
N GLU A 6 -17.44 -14.42 6.13
CA GLU A 6 -17.54 -15.86 5.97
C GLU A 6 -17.50 -16.19 4.48
N VAL A 7 -16.38 -16.74 4.09
CA VAL A 7 -16.05 -16.97 2.71
C VAL A 7 -17.06 -17.96 2.14
N LYS A 8 -17.99 -17.46 1.34
CA LYS A 8 -18.88 -18.31 0.55
C LYS A 8 -18.05 -19.38 -0.16
N LYS A 9 -18.58 -20.59 -0.28
CA LYS A 9 -17.90 -21.75 -0.87
C LYS A 9 -17.34 -21.52 -2.28
N LYS A 10 -17.82 -20.49 -2.99
CA LYS A 10 -17.26 -20.03 -4.27
C LYS A 10 -16.38 -18.81 -4.01
N PRO A 11 -15.16 -18.76 -4.56
CA PRO A 11 -14.36 -17.56 -4.52
C PRO A 11 -15.18 -16.39 -5.07
N MET A 12 -15.07 -15.23 -4.44
CA MET A 12 -15.62 -14.00 -5.03
C MET A 12 -14.80 -13.69 -6.28
N CYS A 13 -15.23 -14.19 -7.41
CA CYS A 13 -14.59 -13.95 -8.70
C CYS A 13 -15.00 -12.62 -9.33
N TYR A 14 -15.88 -11.88 -8.65
CA TYR A 14 -16.37 -10.60 -9.14
C TYR A 14 -16.54 -9.63 -7.96
N ALA A 15 -15.78 -8.58 -7.96
CA ALA A 15 -15.92 -7.43 -7.06
C ALA A 15 -15.82 -6.15 -7.89
N GLY A 16 -16.92 -5.74 -8.45
CA GLY A 16 -17.17 -4.39 -8.95
C GLY A 16 -16.16 -3.84 -9.98
N GLY A 17 -15.90 -4.55 -11.07
CA GLY A 17 -15.01 -4.00 -12.05
C GLY A 17 -15.02 -4.76 -13.36
N ASP A 18 -14.08 -5.63 -13.54
CA ASP A 18 -13.92 -6.37 -14.78
C ASP A 18 -14.43 -7.80 -14.61
N ILE A 19 -15.55 -8.11 -15.27
CA ILE A 19 -16.13 -9.44 -15.28
C ILE A 19 -15.18 -10.50 -15.88
N ASN A 20 -14.21 -10.07 -16.66
CA ASN A 20 -13.24 -10.94 -17.30
C ASN A 20 -11.96 -11.12 -16.46
N ALA A 21 -11.85 -10.40 -15.34
CA ALA A 21 -10.68 -10.55 -14.49
C ALA A 21 -10.61 -11.96 -13.87
N PRO A 22 -9.43 -12.57 -13.80
CA PRO A 22 -9.26 -13.86 -13.16
C PRO A 22 -9.71 -13.87 -11.70
N CYS A 23 -10.22 -14.99 -11.22
CA CYS A 23 -10.65 -15.14 -9.82
C CYS A 23 -9.58 -14.75 -8.79
N TRP A 24 -8.33 -15.05 -9.05
CA TRP A 24 -7.22 -14.70 -8.16
C TRP A 24 -7.05 -13.20 -7.98
N TYR A 25 -7.35 -12.40 -8.99
CA TYR A 25 -7.29 -10.95 -8.91
C TYR A 25 -8.25 -10.38 -7.85
N HIS A 26 -9.45 -10.91 -7.76
CA HIS A 26 -10.44 -10.49 -6.77
C HIS A 26 -10.12 -10.99 -5.36
N GLN A 27 -9.54 -12.18 -5.26
CA GLN A 27 -9.01 -12.70 -4.00
C GLN A 27 -7.90 -11.80 -3.47
N TYR A 28 -7.03 -11.37 -4.36
CA TYR A 28 -5.94 -10.46 -4.04
C TYR A 28 -6.43 -9.07 -3.58
N SER A 29 -7.47 -8.53 -4.21
CA SER A 29 -8.06 -7.25 -3.78
C SER A 29 -8.57 -7.32 -2.32
N PHE A 30 -9.15 -8.46 -1.92
CA PHE A 30 -9.51 -8.67 -0.52
C PHE A 30 -8.30 -8.69 0.41
N ALA A 31 -7.25 -9.39 0.04
CA ALA A 31 -6.01 -9.45 0.81
C ALA A 31 -5.41 -8.05 0.98
N ARG A 32 -5.36 -7.29 -0.11
CA ARG A 32 -4.85 -5.93 -0.12
C ARG A 32 -5.65 -4.98 0.77
N ASP A 33 -6.98 -4.96 0.60
CA ASP A 33 -7.80 -3.89 1.14
C ASP A 33 -8.22 -4.13 2.61
N VAL A 34 -8.18 -5.37 3.08
CA VAL A 34 -8.80 -5.74 4.36
C VAL A 34 -7.90 -6.58 5.25
N PHE A 35 -7.21 -7.56 4.66
CA PHE A 35 -6.64 -8.65 5.45
C PHE A 35 -5.40 -8.23 6.24
N ALA A 36 -4.56 -7.36 5.68
CA ALA A 36 -3.39 -6.83 6.39
C ALA A 36 -3.82 -6.09 7.67
N ASN A 37 -4.76 -5.15 7.55
CA ASN A 37 -5.27 -4.37 8.67
C ASN A 37 -5.99 -5.25 9.72
N TYR A 38 -6.66 -6.30 9.28
CA TYR A 38 -7.27 -7.26 10.21
C TYR A 38 -6.20 -7.98 11.04
N ILE A 39 -5.10 -8.44 10.42
CA ILE A 39 -4.02 -9.13 11.14
C ILE A 39 -3.28 -8.15 12.06
N ILE A 40 -3.00 -6.93 11.61
CA ILE A 40 -2.36 -5.90 12.43
C ILE A 40 -3.19 -5.64 13.70
N THR A 41 -4.50 -5.44 13.54
CA THR A 41 -5.41 -5.27 14.67
C THR A 41 -5.40 -6.50 15.61
N ALA A 42 -5.38 -7.70 15.04
CA ALA A 42 -5.31 -8.92 15.84
C ALA A 42 -3.98 -9.05 16.61
N LEU A 43 -2.86 -8.62 16.01
CA LEU A 43 -1.55 -8.58 16.67
C LEU A 43 -1.56 -7.63 17.87
N TRP A 44 -2.15 -6.46 17.73
CA TRP A 44 -2.24 -5.48 18.81
C TRP A 44 -3.09 -5.94 19.98
N LEU A 45 -4.14 -6.70 19.70
CA LEU A 45 -5.04 -7.23 20.73
C LEU A 45 -4.61 -8.59 21.26
N LYS A 46 -3.50 -9.14 20.78
CA LYS A 46 -3.11 -10.52 21.03
C LYS A 46 -3.02 -10.87 22.52
N ASP A 47 -2.45 -9.98 23.30
CA ASP A 47 -2.24 -10.18 24.74
C ASP A 47 -3.50 -9.95 25.58
N GLU A 48 -4.52 -9.31 24.99
CA GLU A 48 -5.82 -9.07 25.62
C GLU A 48 -6.83 -10.20 25.34
N LEU A 49 -6.54 -11.06 24.36
CA LEU A 49 -7.44 -12.16 23.98
C LEU A 49 -7.28 -13.38 24.90
N SER A 50 -8.40 -13.96 25.29
CA SER A 50 -8.40 -15.26 25.95
C SER A 50 -7.89 -16.36 25.02
N GLU A 51 -7.44 -17.48 25.56
CA GLU A 51 -6.99 -18.64 24.76
C GLU A 51 -8.05 -19.14 23.77
N GLN A 52 -9.33 -19.05 24.13
CA GLN A 52 -10.42 -19.45 23.25
C GLN A 52 -10.59 -18.50 22.09
N GLU A 53 -10.50 -17.20 22.32
CA GLU A 53 -10.57 -16.16 21.30
C GLU A 53 -9.34 -16.23 20.37
N LEU A 54 -8.14 -16.41 20.92
CA LEU A 54 -6.92 -16.62 20.14
C LEU A 54 -7.06 -17.80 19.18
N LYS A 55 -7.61 -18.93 19.62
CA LYS A 55 -7.86 -20.09 18.75
C LYS A 55 -8.83 -19.78 17.61
N ILE A 56 -9.86 -18.97 17.88
CA ILE A 56 -10.82 -18.56 16.85
C ILE A 56 -10.16 -17.64 15.83
N VAL A 57 -9.42 -16.63 16.30
CA VAL A 57 -8.70 -15.67 15.45
C VAL A 57 -7.64 -16.38 14.63
N ASP A 58 -6.82 -17.22 15.23
CA ASP A 58 -5.79 -18.00 14.55
C ASP A 58 -6.37 -18.89 13.44
N LYS A 59 -7.44 -19.63 13.75
CA LYS A 59 -8.13 -20.46 12.75
C LYS A 59 -8.66 -19.62 11.59
N TYR A 60 -9.19 -18.43 11.87
CA TYR A 60 -9.70 -17.54 10.84
C TYR A 60 -8.55 -16.99 9.98
N ILE A 61 -7.51 -16.44 10.58
CA ILE A 61 -6.33 -15.90 9.87
C ILE A 61 -5.70 -16.95 8.96
N ASN A 62 -5.45 -18.16 9.49
CA ASN A 62 -4.87 -19.27 8.70
C ASN A 62 -5.78 -19.69 7.54
N LYS A 63 -7.10 -19.72 7.76
CA LYS A 63 -8.07 -20.04 6.70
C LYS A 63 -8.06 -18.98 5.59
N MET A 64 -7.99 -17.71 5.97
CA MET A 64 -7.97 -16.60 5.02
C MET A 64 -6.67 -16.54 4.25
N TYR A 65 -5.53 -16.76 4.91
CA TYR A 65 -4.24 -16.87 4.24
C TYR A 65 -4.27 -17.94 3.14
N LYS A 66 -4.61 -19.18 3.48
CA LYS A 66 -4.68 -20.29 2.52
C LYS A 66 -5.64 -20.05 1.38
N LYS A 67 -6.70 -19.30 1.62
CA LYS A 67 -7.72 -19.07 0.60
C LYS A 67 -7.42 -17.91 -0.33
N PHE A 68 -6.82 -16.84 0.18
CA PHE A 68 -6.69 -15.58 -0.54
C PHE A 68 -5.26 -15.18 -0.85
N LEU A 69 -4.31 -15.42 0.06
CA LEU A 69 -2.91 -15.01 -0.15
C LEU A 69 -2.11 -16.09 -0.87
N GLU A 70 -2.14 -17.31 -0.37
CA GLU A 70 -1.38 -18.42 -0.95
C GLU A 70 -1.66 -18.61 -2.46
N PRO A 71 -2.90 -18.58 -2.96
CA PRO A 71 -3.17 -18.62 -4.39
C PRO A 71 -2.65 -17.41 -5.17
N THR A 72 -2.63 -16.22 -4.56
CA THR A 72 -2.16 -15.01 -5.26
C THR A 72 -0.66 -14.96 -5.43
N GLU A 73 0.11 -15.63 -4.58
CA GLU A 73 1.56 -15.75 -4.73
C GLU A 73 1.97 -16.42 -6.04
N LEU A 74 1.13 -17.29 -6.57
CA LEU A 74 1.37 -17.96 -7.87
C LEU A 74 1.29 -16.99 -9.06
N HIS A 75 0.63 -15.83 -8.88
CA HIS A 75 0.36 -14.85 -9.93
C HIS A 75 1.00 -13.49 -9.66
N LYS A 76 1.92 -13.41 -8.72
CA LYS A 76 2.51 -12.14 -8.28
C LYS A 76 3.21 -11.37 -9.39
N GLU A 77 3.82 -12.05 -10.34
CA GLU A 77 4.51 -11.44 -11.47
C GLU A 77 3.56 -10.78 -12.50
N GLU A 78 2.28 -11.14 -12.47
CA GLU A 78 1.26 -10.65 -13.39
C GLU A 78 0.59 -9.37 -12.89
N GLN A 79 0.91 -8.90 -11.69
CA GLN A 79 0.19 -7.83 -11.02
C GLN A 79 0.87 -6.48 -11.16
N GLY A 80 0.07 -5.41 -11.15
CA GLY A 80 0.55 -4.05 -11.05
C GLY A 80 1.11 -3.76 -9.65
N PHE A 81 2.03 -2.79 -9.56
CA PHE A 81 2.76 -2.50 -8.33
C PHE A 81 1.87 -2.34 -7.08
N TYR A 82 0.85 -1.49 -7.14
CA TYR A 82 0.04 -1.21 -5.96
C TYR A 82 -0.75 -2.44 -5.46
N GLN A 83 -1.21 -3.29 -6.35
CA GLN A 83 -1.89 -4.54 -5.98
C GLN A 83 -0.91 -5.50 -5.32
N PHE A 84 0.23 -5.64 -5.92
CA PHE A 84 1.28 -6.54 -5.50
C PHE A 84 1.87 -6.18 -4.15
N ALA A 85 2.24 -4.92 -3.95
CA ALA A 85 2.84 -4.45 -2.71
C ALA A 85 1.88 -4.60 -1.51
N ASN A 86 0.61 -4.28 -1.67
CA ASN A 86 -0.40 -4.48 -0.62
C ASN A 86 -0.57 -5.95 -0.23
N GLY A 87 -0.58 -6.86 -1.21
CA GLY A 87 -0.60 -8.29 -0.92
C GLY A 87 0.63 -8.73 -0.14
N GLY A 88 1.79 -8.16 -0.46
CA GLY A 88 3.03 -8.39 0.26
C GLY A 88 2.97 -7.95 1.71
N LEU A 89 2.35 -6.82 2.01
CA LEU A 89 2.10 -6.40 3.38
C LEU A 89 1.27 -7.42 4.15
N ALA A 90 0.20 -7.94 3.55
CA ALA A 90 -0.62 -8.97 4.17
C ALA A 90 0.17 -10.25 4.47
N ILE A 91 1.10 -10.65 3.60
CA ILE A 91 1.98 -11.81 3.81
C ILE A 91 2.98 -11.52 4.95
N LEU A 92 3.54 -10.32 4.98
CA LEU A 92 4.51 -9.93 6.00
C LEU A 92 3.89 -9.90 7.40
N VAL A 93 2.69 -9.31 7.54
CA VAL A 93 1.98 -9.31 8.82
C VAL A 93 1.45 -10.70 9.20
N TYR A 94 1.11 -11.55 8.22
CA TYR A 94 0.82 -12.96 8.49
C TYR A 94 2.05 -13.72 9.01
N ALA A 95 3.23 -13.42 8.45
CA ALA A 95 4.49 -13.95 8.97
C ALA A 95 4.73 -13.51 10.42
N SER A 96 4.35 -12.27 10.78
CA SER A 96 4.38 -11.77 12.16
C SER A 96 3.43 -12.56 13.07
N TRP A 97 2.18 -12.79 12.63
CA TRP A 97 1.20 -13.58 13.39
C TRP A 97 1.69 -14.98 13.69
N THR A 98 2.29 -15.63 12.70
CA THR A 98 2.76 -17.02 12.79
C THR A 98 4.21 -17.15 13.28
N ASN A 99 4.90 -16.04 13.56
CA ASN A 99 6.33 -15.98 13.86
C ASN A 99 7.19 -16.72 12.81
N ASN A 100 6.81 -16.63 11.57
CA ASN A 100 7.50 -17.30 10.46
C ASN A 100 8.59 -16.40 9.86
N LYS A 101 9.79 -16.44 10.47
CA LYS A 101 10.95 -15.64 10.04
C LYS A 101 11.39 -15.94 8.60
N LYS A 102 11.26 -17.18 8.15
CA LYS A 102 11.62 -17.56 6.78
C LYS A 102 10.70 -16.88 5.76
N LEU A 103 9.38 -16.96 5.99
CA LEU A 103 8.40 -16.31 5.12
C LEU A 103 8.61 -14.80 5.07
N ALA A 104 8.86 -14.17 6.24
CA ALA A 104 9.15 -12.74 6.29
C ALA A 104 10.38 -12.36 5.47
N ALA A 105 11.50 -13.07 5.63
CA ALA A 105 12.72 -12.79 4.91
C ALA A 105 12.58 -12.98 3.38
N GLU A 106 11.90 -14.03 2.95
CA GLU A 106 11.63 -14.30 1.54
C GLU A 106 10.76 -13.20 0.92
N GLU A 107 9.70 -12.79 1.62
CA GLU A 107 8.78 -11.75 1.17
C GLU A 107 9.48 -10.38 1.10
N ILE A 108 10.21 -9.97 2.13
CA ILE A 108 10.94 -8.70 2.17
C ILE A 108 11.94 -8.62 1.00
N ASN A 109 12.76 -9.66 0.82
CA ASN A 109 13.73 -9.70 -0.27
C ASN A 109 13.06 -9.59 -1.64
N HIS A 110 11.92 -10.26 -1.83
CA HIS A 110 11.17 -10.21 -3.07
C HIS A 110 10.61 -8.80 -3.31
N ARG A 111 9.94 -8.18 -2.33
CA ARG A 111 9.35 -6.84 -2.47
C ARG A 111 10.37 -5.74 -2.67
N PHE A 112 11.48 -5.79 -2.00
CA PHE A 112 12.55 -4.80 -2.23
C PHE A 112 13.09 -4.85 -3.66
N LYS A 113 13.26 -6.05 -4.24
CA LYS A 113 13.64 -6.20 -5.64
C LYS A 113 12.58 -5.65 -6.59
N GLU A 114 11.30 -5.92 -6.34
CA GLU A 114 10.20 -5.42 -7.16
C GLU A 114 10.08 -3.90 -7.06
N MET A 115 10.19 -3.33 -5.87
CA MET A 115 10.21 -1.88 -5.69
C MET A 115 11.39 -1.26 -6.43
N ASP A 116 12.61 -1.82 -6.32
CA ASP A 116 13.77 -1.30 -7.05
C ASP A 116 13.56 -1.33 -8.58
N ARG A 117 12.86 -2.33 -9.10
CA ARG A 117 12.50 -2.42 -10.51
C ARG A 117 11.42 -1.42 -10.94
N LEU A 118 10.43 -1.18 -10.09
CA LEU A 118 9.23 -0.42 -10.43
C LEU A 118 9.32 1.07 -10.10
N PHE A 119 10.20 1.46 -9.19
CA PHE A 119 10.54 2.86 -8.95
C PHE A 119 11.70 3.27 -9.86
N TYR A 120 11.50 4.34 -10.62
CA TYR A 120 12.55 4.89 -11.47
C TYR A 120 13.56 5.72 -10.67
N GLU A 121 14.73 5.95 -11.25
CA GLU A 121 15.80 6.73 -10.60
C GLU A 121 15.41 8.20 -10.34
N ASP A 122 14.45 8.72 -11.07
CA ASP A 122 13.89 10.07 -10.90
C ASP A 122 12.66 10.12 -9.97
N GLY A 123 12.35 9.00 -9.29
CA GLY A 123 11.28 8.90 -8.30
C GLY A 123 9.89 8.62 -8.86
N TYR A 124 9.71 8.59 -10.17
CA TYR A 124 8.41 8.20 -10.74
C TYR A 124 8.18 6.69 -10.59
N ILE A 125 6.92 6.31 -10.43
CA ILE A 125 6.52 4.90 -10.24
C ILE A 125 5.92 4.36 -11.52
N ASN A 126 6.38 3.19 -11.97
CA ASN A 126 5.88 2.53 -13.17
C ASN A 126 4.35 2.42 -13.15
N ASN A 127 3.72 2.82 -14.24
CA ASN A 127 2.28 2.94 -14.42
C ASN A 127 1.57 3.90 -13.47
N ASN A 128 1.91 3.93 -12.19
CA ASN A 128 1.20 4.72 -11.18
C ASN A 128 1.29 6.22 -11.48
N SER A 129 2.49 6.73 -11.75
CA SER A 129 2.73 8.15 -12.00
C SER A 129 2.22 8.65 -13.36
N PHE A 130 1.64 7.78 -14.20
CA PHE A 130 1.29 8.08 -15.60
C PHE A 130 -0.18 7.84 -15.92
N ARG A 131 -1.05 8.06 -14.96
CA ARG A 131 -2.50 7.80 -15.05
C ARG A 131 -3.35 9.01 -15.40
N GLY A 132 -2.82 9.98 -16.15
CA GLY A 132 -3.55 11.17 -16.57
C GLY A 132 -4.05 11.99 -15.38
N VAL A 133 -5.33 12.29 -15.31
CA VAL A 133 -5.94 13.08 -14.21
C VAL A 133 -5.78 12.43 -12.83
N LYS A 134 -5.57 11.13 -12.78
CA LYS A 134 -5.36 10.37 -11.53
C LYS A 134 -3.89 10.08 -11.24
N ALA A 135 -2.96 10.63 -12.03
CA ALA A 135 -1.54 10.31 -11.91
C ALA A 135 -0.98 10.60 -10.51
N GLN A 136 -1.31 11.75 -9.94
CA GLN A 136 -0.90 12.11 -8.60
C GLN A 136 -1.48 11.17 -7.54
N TRP A 137 -2.77 10.84 -7.64
CA TRP A 137 -3.41 9.91 -6.72
C TRP A 137 -2.74 8.52 -6.75
N TYR A 138 -2.53 7.97 -7.94
CA TYR A 138 -1.86 6.67 -8.05
C TYR A 138 -0.40 6.71 -7.65
N HIS A 139 0.30 7.84 -7.90
CA HIS A 139 1.67 8.02 -7.43
C HIS A 139 1.73 8.00 -5.90
N SER A 140 0.91 8.84 -5.24
CA SER A 140 0.82 8.92 -3.78
C SER A 140 0.42 7.57 -3.17
N MET A 141 -0.59 6.89 -3.73
CA MET A 141 -1.02 5.56 -3.26
C MET A 141 0.09 4.52 -3.42
N GLY A 142 0.80 4.51 -4.55
CA GLY A 142 1.90 3.56 -4.76
C GLY A 142 3.07 3.82 -3.82
N LEU A 143 3.37 5.09 -3.54
CA LEU A 143 4.40 5.46 -2.58
C LEU A 143 3.99 5.11 -1.16
N ASP A 144 2.76 5.41 -0.75
CA ASP A 144 2.20 5.09 0.56
C ASP A 144 2.32 3.60 0.88
N ILE A 145 1.88 2.75 -0.04
CA ILE A 145 2.03 1.29 0.08
C ILE A 145 3.49 0.86 0.22
N ALA A 146 4.40 1.49 -0.55
CA ALA A 146 5.82 1.17 -0.49
C ALA A 146 6.45 1.58 0.84
N LEU A 147 6.13 2.78 1.32
CA LEU A 147 6.66 3.29 2.58
C LEU A 147 6.10 2.52 3.78
N GLY A 148 4.80 2.20 3.77
CA GLY A 148 4.17 1.36 4.79
C GLY A 148 4.81 -0.03 4.84
N TYR A 149 5.09 -0.61 3.67
CA TYR A 149 5.79 -1.89 3.59
C TYR A 149 7.22 -1.81 4.17
N VAL A 150 7.98 -0.79 3.78
CA VAL A 150 9.35 -0.56 4.28
C VAL A 150 9.35 -0.36 5.79
N TYR A 151 8.40 0.42 6.30
CA TYR A 151 8.23 0.64 7.74
C TYR A 151 8.01 -0.67 8.50
N ILE A 152 7.11 -1.53 8.04
CA ILE A 152 6.86 -2.84 8.66
C ILE A 152 8.08 -3.78 8.50
N ALA A 153 8.78 -3.72 7.36
CA ALA A 153 10.01 -4.49 7.16
C ALA A 153 11.13 -4.08 8.11
N ASP A 154 11.24 -2.77 8.41
CA ASP A 154 12.18 -2.25 9.40
C ASP A 154 11.90 -2.80 10.81
N LEU A 155 10.64 -2.94 11.20
CA LEU A 155 10.25 -3.60 12.46
C LEU A 155 10.70 -5.09 12.52
N TRP A 156 10.96 -5.70 11.38
CA TRP A 156 11.59 -7.02 11.27
C TRP A 156 13.13 -6.96 11.31
N GLY A 157 13.72 -5.78 11.42
CA GLY A 157 15.15 -5.55 11.37
C GLY A 157 15.75 -5.64 9.96
N ALA A 158 14.92 -5.45 8.92
CA ALA A 158 15.39 -5.48 7.54
C ALA A 158 15.89 -4.10 7.09
N GLU A 159 17.14 -4.01 6.73
CA GLU A 159 17.71 -2.78 6.16
C GLU A 159 17.22 -2.57 4.71
N THR A 160 16.66 -1.40 4.44
CA THR A 160 16.29 -1.02 3.07
C THR A 160 17.56 -0.77 2.24
N PRO A 161 17.76 -1.44 1.08
CA PRO A 161 18.90 -1.21 0.23
C PRO A 161 19.05 0.27 -0.14
N LYS A 162 20.27 0.82 -0.02
CA LYS A 162 20.54 2.25 -0.26
C LYS A 162 20.00 2.76 -1.60
N LYS A 163 20.10 1.95 -2.65
CA LYS A 163 19.57 2.29 -3.98
C LYS A 163 18.05 2.46 -3.94
N LEU A 164 17.33 1.54 -3.32
CA LEU A 164 15.88 1.62 -3.16
C LEU A 164 15.51 2.83 -2.29
N HIS A 165 16.18 3.03 -1.17
CA HIS A 165 15.93 4.19 -0.30
C HIS A 165 16.06 5.51 -1.07
N ASN A 166 17.11 5.68 -1.89
CA ASN A 166 17.27 6.88 -2.70
C ASN A 166 16.10 7.09 -3.68
N LYS A 167 15.55 6.03 -4.25
CA LYS A 167 14.38 6.11 -5.13
C LYS A 167 13.12 6.49 -4.37
N LEU A 168 12.94 5.99 -3.15
CA LEU A 168 11.82 6.37 -2.28
C LEU A 168 11.90 7.83 -1.85
N VAL A 169 13.10 8.33 -1.52
CA VAL A 169 13.34 9.77 -1.27
C VAL A 169 12.89 10.60 -2.47
N ARG A 170 13.35 10.27 -3.68
CA ARG A 170 12.94 10.97 -4.89
C ARG A 170 11.45 10.84 -5.19
N ALA A 171 10.85 9.69 -4.91
CA ALA A 171 9.42 9.53 -5.09
C ALA A 171 8.61 10.41 -4.13
N SER A 172 9.10 10.62 -2.92
CA SER A 172 8.54 11.57 -1.96
C SER A 172 8.67 13.03 -2.46
N GLU A 173 9.82 13.39 -3.03
CA GLU A 173 10.01 14.70 -3.69
C GLU A 173 9.06 14.89 -4.89
N VAL A 174 8.74 13.84 -5.62
CA VAL A 174 7.78 13.89 -6.75
C VAL A 174 6.35 14.15 -6.26
N VAL A 175 5.97 13.72 -5.05
CA VAL A 175 4.69 14.12 -4.44
C VAL A 175 4.62 15.63 -4.29
N ASN A 176 5.66 16.23 -3.72
CA ASN A 176 5.76 17.70 -3.57
C ASN A 176 5.74 18.41 -4.93
N LEU A 177 6.50 17.90 -5.90
CA LEU A 177 6.46 18.42 -7.26
C LEU A 177 5.05 18.38 -7.87
N ALA A 178 4.31 17.28 -7.69
CA ALA A 178 2.97 17.14 -8.25
C ALA A 178 1.97 18.13 -7.64
N ILE A 179 2.16 18.50 -6.38
CA ILE A 179 1.35 19.53 -5.69
C ILE A 179 1.74 20.93 -6.16
N ALA A 180 3.04 21.23 -6.22
CA ALA A 180 3.55 22.55 -6.53
C ALA A 180 3.43 22.88 -8.03
N ASP A 181 3.80 21.95 -8.91
CA ASP A 181 3.87 22.16 -10.36
C ASP A 181 3.34 20.93 -11.13
N TRP A 182 2.02 20.91 -11.32
CA TRP A 182 1.34 19.84 -12.05
C TRP A 182 1.85 19.66 -13.48
N ASP A 183 2.15 20.76 -14.17
CA ASP A 183 2.56 20.69 -15.57
C ASP A 183 3.95 20.07 -15.68
N LYS A 184 4.85 20.40 -14.76
CA LYS A 184 6.17 19.77 -14.69
C LYS A 184 6.06 18.31 -14.30
N PHE A 185 5.24 17.95 -13.30
CA PHE A 185 5.00 16.57 -12.93
C PHE A 185 4.50 15.73 -14.12
N THR A 186 3.53 16.24 -14.88
CA THR A 186 2.94 15.52 -16.03
C THR A 186 3.74 15.63 -17.32
N SER A 187 4.80 16.45 -17.36
CA SER A 187 5.66 16.60 -18.52
C SER A 187 6.53 15.36 -18.77
N ARG A 188 6.85 14.61 -17.74
CA ARG A 188 7.59 13.36 -17.88
C ARG A 188 6.74 12.33 -18.60
N LYS A 189 7.31 11.80 -19.67
CA LYS A 189 6.66 10.80 -20.51
C LYS A 189 7.27 9.42 -20.28
N TYR A 190 6.41 8.43 -20.31
CA TYR A 190 6.80 7.03 -20.29
C TYR A 190 6.18 6.33 -21.50
N SER A 191 7.00 5.66 -22.30
CA SER A 191 6.50 4.99 -23.51
C SER A 191 5.65 3.77 -23.13
N GLY A 192 4.51 3.63 -23.79
CA GLY A 192 3.58 2.51 -23.57
C GLY A 192 2.57 2.72 -22.45
N THR A 193 2.54 3.88 -21.80
CA THR A 193 1.54 4.16 -20.77
C THR A 193 0.27 4.74 -21.36
N GLN A 194 -0.85 4.32 -20.76
CA GLN A 194 -2.16 4.91 -21.04
C GLN A 194 -2.30 6.22 -20.27
N HIS A 195 -2.00 7.32 -20.90
CA HIS A 195 -2.36 8.61 -20.35
C HIS A 195 -3.78 8.98 -20.77
N ASN A 196 -4.69 8.87 -19.85
CA ASN A 196 -6.00 9.48 -20.05
C ASN A 196 -5.81 10.99 -20.23
N LYS A 197 -6.60 11.58 -21.12
CA LYS A 197 -6.57 13.02 -21.33
C LYS A 197 -6.82 13.74 -19.99
N ILE A 198 -5.93 14.60 -19.59
CA ILE A 198 -6.10 15.43 -18.39
C ILE A 198 -7.23 16.42 -18.69
N SER A 199 -8.32 16.30 -17.95
CA SER A 199 -9.49 17.16 -18.15
C SER A 199 -9.43 18.40 -17.27
N SER A 200 -8.79 18.32 -16.10
CA SER A 200 -8.69 19.43 -15.16
C SER A 200 -7.54 19.23 -14.18
N LYS A 201 -6.69 20.23 -14.06
CA LYS A 201 -5.61 20.35 -13.09
C LYS A 201 -6.13 20.32 -11.64
N ASP A 202 -7.19 21.07 -11.39
CA ASP A 202 -7.79 21.17 -10.05
C ASP A 202 -8.47 19.86 -9.64
N SER A 203 -9.10 19.16 -10.57
CA SER A 203 -9.72 17.87 -10.32
C SER A 203 -8.69 16.84 -9.87
N ALA A 204 -7.53 16.77 -10.53
CA ALA A 204 -6.46 15.86 -10.15
C ALA A 204 -5.91 16.15 -8.75
N ARG A 205 -5.65 17.43 -8.45
CA ARG A 205 -5.20 17.87 -7.12
C ARG A 205 -6.23 17.56 -6.03
N MET A 206 -7.50 17.66 -6.33
CA MET A 206 -8.59 17.37 -5.39
C MET A 206 -8.67 15.90 -5.02
N HIS A 207 -8.41 15.00 -5.95
CA HIS A 207 -8.48 13.55 -5.69
C HIS A 207 -7.32 13.02 -4.84
N THR A 208 -6.26 13.79 -4.71
CA THR A 208 -5.00 13.31 -4.10
C THR A 208 -4.66 13.96 -2.78
N SER A 209 -5.32 15.05 -2.44
CA SER A 209 -5.01 15.78 -1.22
C SER A 209 -5.19 14.97 0.06
N HIS A 210 -6.21 14.09 0.12
CA HIS A 210 -6.43 13.25 1.28
C HIS A 210 -5.34 12.18 1.45
N MET A 211 -4.89 11.57 0.36
CA MET A 211 -3.81 10.58 0.42
C MET A 211 -2.47 11.21 0.76
N ALA A 212 -2.21 12.40 0.22
CA ALA A 212 -0.97 13.11 0.52
C ALA A 212 -0.80 13.40 2.01
N PHE A 213 -1.88 13.69 2.73
CA PHE A 213 -1.81 13.99 4.16
C PHE A 213 -1.47 12.74 5.01
N ALA A 214 -2.07 11.60 4.73
CA ALA A 214 -1.76 10.35 5.41
C ALA A 214 -0.31 9.90 5.13
N LEU A 215 0.15 10.11 3.91
CA LEU A 215 1.47 9.78 3.44
C LEU A 215 2.59 10.58 4.13
N ASP A 216 2.31 11.82 4.59
CA ASP A 216 3.33 12.72 5.17
C ASP A 216 4.12 12.08 6.30
N THR A 217 3.44 11.42 7.21
CA THR A 217 4.07 10.75 8.36
C THR A 217 5.05 9.67 7.91
N LEU A 218 4.65 8.80 6.98
CA LEU A 218 5.53 7.75 6.47
C LEU A 218 6.67 8.31 5.62
N MET A 219 6.43 9.36 4.83
CA MET A 219 7.49 10.05 4.09
C MET A 219 8.56 10.56 5.06
N LYS A 220 8.15 11.24 6.12
CA LYS A 220 9.07 11.77 7.12
C LYS A 220 9.85 10.67 7.83
N ILE A 221 9.18 9.63 8.31
CA ILE A 221 9.81 8.52 9.04
C ILE A 221 10.79 7.75 8.16
N VAL A 222 10.35 7.35 6.96
CA VAL A 222 11.12 6.42 6.11
C VAL A 222 12.15 7.14 5.26
N THR A 223 11.86 8.35 4.77
CA THR A 223 12.73 9.05 3.81
C THR A 223 13.31 10.37 4.31
N GLY A 224 12.80 10.90 5.41
CA GLY A 224 13.18 12.23 5.91
C GLY A 224 12.60 13.40 5.10
N VAL A 225 11.79 13.12 4.09
CA VAL A 225 11.15 14.15 3.25
C VAL A 225 9.83 14.56 3.91
N GLU A 226 9.65 15.86 4.12
CA GLU A 226 8.40 16.42 4.60
C GLU A 226 7.52 16.87 3.43
N LEU A 227 6.22 16.79 3.62
CA LEU A 227 5.26 17.24 2.62
C LEU A 227 5.23 18.78 2.59
N GLU A 228 5.68 19.36 1.49
CA GLU A 228 5.58 20.78 1.20
C GLU A 228 4.21 21.08 0.58
N HIS A 229 3.27 21.63 1.35
CA HIS A 229 1.90 21.84 0.88
C HIS A 229 1.32 23.17 1.29
N ASP A 230 0.34 23.61 0.54
CA ASP A 230 -0.59 24.64 1.00
C ASP A 230 -1.54 24.02 2.04
N ALA A 231 -1.25 24.29 3.32
CA ALA A 231 -2.01 23.76 4.45
C ALA A 231 -3.52 24.02 4.35
N VAL A 232 -3.91 25.17 3.76
CA VAL A 232 -5.32 25.52 3.57
C VAL A 232 -5.99 24.59 2.56
N TYR A 233 -5.29 24.22 1.51
CA TYR A 233 -5.80 23.33 0.48
C TYR A 233 -6.02 21.91 1.02
N LEU A 234 -5.06 21.40 1.78
CA LEU A 234 -5.14 20.07 2.39
C LEU A 234 -6.18 20.01 3.52
N GLN A 235 -6.22 21.01 4.41
CA GLN A 235 -7.18 21.05 5.51
C GLN A 235 -8.64 20.95 5.08
N LYS A 236 -9.00 21.50 3.94
CA LYS A 236 -10.37 21.42 3.41
C LYS A 236 -10.79 20.02 2.97
N ARG A 237 -9.83 19.14 2.70
CA ARG A 237 -10.08 17.82 2.09
C ARG A 237 -9.73 16.65 2.99
N THR A 238 -8.92 16.86 4.01
CA THR A 238 -8.40 15.80 4.89
C THR A 238 -9.25 15.59 6.14
N TYR A 239 -10.54 15.91 6.07
CA TYR A 239 -11.44 15.83 7.23
C TYR A 239 -11.43 14.44 7.92
N HIS A 240 -11.16 13.39 7.19
CA HIS A 240 -11.15 12.01 7.71
C HIS A 240 -9.78 11.52 8.20
N MET A 241 -8.72 12.31 8.04
CA MET A 241 -7.34 11.89 8.31
C MET A 241 -6.61 12.76 9.32
N LYS A 242 -7.37 13.44 10.18
CA LYS A 242 -6.80 14.33 11.20
C LYS A 242 -5.90 13.63 12.22
N ASP A 243 -6.09 12.34 12.39
CA ASP A 243 -5.45 11.56 13.44
C ASP A 243 -4.14 10.89 12.97
N GLY A 244 -3.68 11.20 11.75
CA GLY A 244 -2.42 10.67 11.22
C GLY A 244 -2.44 9.16 10.93
N ILE A 245 -3.63 8.55 10.88
CA ILE A 245 -3.76 7.14 10.53
C ILE A 245 -3.42 6.95 9.05
N ASP A 246 -2.46 6.09 8.80
CA ASP A 246 -2.08 5.69 7.45
C ASP A 246 -2.98 4.54 6.97
N GLU A 247 -3.55 4.69 5.78
CA GLU A 247 -4.49 3.70 5.24
C GLU A 247 -3.83 2.38 4.85
N SER A 248 -2.55 2.39 4.49
CA SER A 248 -1.85 1.20 4.03
C SER A 248 -1.51 0.27 5.18
N ILE A 249 -1.12 0.82 6.33
CA ILE A 249 -0.78 0.06 7.54
C ILE A 249 -1.88 0.06 8.61
N GLY A 250 -2.91 0.91 8.47
CA GLY A 250 -4.09 0.92 9.33
C GLY A 250 -3.91 1.51 10.73
N PHE A 251 -2.80 2.19 10.99
CA PHE A 251 -2.53 2.87 12.27
C PHE A 251 -1.67 4.13 12.06
N ASN A 252 -1.54 4.94 13.11
CA ASN A 252 -0.63 6.08 13.10
C ASN A 252 0.79 5.60 13.46
N PRO A 253 1.77 5.68 12.54
CA PRO A 253 3.12 5.19 12.80
C PRO A 253 3.86 5.94 13.91
N ASN A 254 3.39 7.14 14.32
CA ASN A 254 3.92 7.84 15.48
C ASN A 254 3.43 7.26 16.84
N CYS A 255 2.49 6.32 16.83
CA CYS A 255 1.97 5.71 18.06
C CYS A 255 2.72 4.42 18.46
N ILE A 256 3.76 4.06 17.75
CA ILE A 256 4.64 2.94 18.10
C ILE A 256 5.89 3.53 18.74
N ASP A 257 6.02 3.31 20.05
CA ASP A 257 7.23 3.59 20.84
C ASP A 257 8.19 2.41 20.76
#